data_ad25a67c32dea5a1850d1e1d7a9ae7b2
#
_entry.id   ad25a67c32dea5a1850d1e1d7a9ae7b2
#
_cell.length_a   1.000
_cell.length_b   1.000
_cell.length_c   1.000
_cell.angle_alpha   90.00
_cell.angle_beta   90.00
_cell.angle_gamma   90.00
#
_symmetry.space_group_name_H-M   'P 1'
#
loop_
_entity.id
_entity.type
_entity.pdbx_description
1 polymer ?
#
loop_
_entity_poly.entity_id
_entity_poly.type
_entity_poly.pdbx_seq_one_letter_code
_entity_poly.pdbx_strand_id
1 'polypeptide(L)'
;LSIFIEGDIVVIKIEAWGNEFSYKGVDYSTKMVGAHQIFNASLALEALSNLKKRNIIDIEDSVIKEALSKSVWVGRLEWIRDNILLDGAHNNDGIDSLVVYLDKQKFPKLKILLGILEDKDYKDMIEKLKTIPAEFSATKVPIEIKESNLDNLVKSFGDTHVTKYDNYEVALNDIIPNLKDDEILLITGSLYLISAVRGEILEKY
;
A
#
# COMPACT_ATOMS: atom_id res chain seq x y z
N LEU A 1 -7.23 13.63 28.14
CA LEU A 1 -6.73 12.89 26.95
C LEU A 1 -7.41 11.53 26.95
N SER A 2 -8.32 11.26 26.00
CA SER A 2 -8.83 9.91 25.83
C SER A 2 -7.69 9.04 25.33
N ILE A 3 -7.43 7.93 26.01
CA ILE A 3 -6.44 6.95 25.60
C ILE A 3 -7.14 6.08 24.56
N PHE A 4 -6.55 5.94 23.38
CA PHE A 4 -6.96 4.99 22.37
C PHE A 4 -6.73 3.58 22.93
N ILE A 5 -7.77 2.76 22.99
CA ILE A 5 -7.70 1.39 23.49
C ILE A 5 -8.06 0.45 22.34
N GLU A 6 -7.16 -0.44 21.99
CA GLU A 6 -7.35 -1.44 20.94
C GLU A 6 -8.63 -2.30 21.18
N GLY A 7 -9.00 -2.52 22.44
CA GLY A 7 -10.23 -3.24 22.83
C GLY A 7 -11.55 -2.57 22.42
N ASP A 8 -11.54 -1.31 21.98
CA ASP A 8 -12.73 -0.60 21.47
C ASP A 8 -13.03 -0.93 20.00
N ILE A 9 -12.14 -1.69 19.34
CA ILE A 9 -12.24 -2.05 17.92
C ILE A 9 -12.66 -3.49 17.77
N VAL A 10 -13.72 -3.72 16.97
CA VAL A 10 -14.13 -5.05 16.50
C VAL A 10 -14.00 -5.08 14.98
N VAL A 11 -13.13 -5.91 14.46
CA VAL A 11 -13.00 -6.13 13.01
C VAL A 11 -14.16 -7.01 12.56
N ILE A 12 -15.00 -6.50 11.65
CA ILE A 12 -16.13 -7.22 11.08
C ILE A 12 -15.68 -7.92 9.79
N LYS A 13 -15.02 -7.18 8.87
CA LYS A 13 -14.62 -7.71 7.58
C LYS A 13 -13.39 -6.98 7.03
N ILE A 14 -12.45 -7.73 6.46
CA ILE A 14 -11.30 -7.21 5.71
C ILE A 14 -11.37 -7.80 4.31
N GLU A 15 -11.57 -6.94 3.31
CA GLU A 15 -11.67 -7.32 1.91
C GLU A 15 -10.60 -6.66 1.05
N ALA A 16 -10.47 -7.13 -0.19
CA ALA A 16 -9.56 -6.54 -1.18
C ALA A 16 -9.91 -5.08 -1.53
N TRP A 17 -11.14 -4.65 -1.26
CA TRP A 17 -11.68 -3.35 -1.68
C TRP A 17 -12.09 -2.44 -0.51
N GLY A 18 -11.76 -2.82 0.73
CA GLY A 18 -12.08 -2.04 1.92
C GLY A 18 -12.23 -2.85 3.18
N ASN A 19 -12.62 -2.18 4.26
CA ASN A 19 -12.82 -2.78 5.57
C ASN A 19 -14.17 -2.38 6.15
N GLU A 20 -14.74 -3.29 6.95
CA GLU A 20 -15.88 -3.03 7.86
C GLU A 20 -15.45 -3.33 9.29
N PHE A 21 -15.75 -2.43 10.21
CA PHE A 21 -15.36 -2.56 11.61
C PHE A 21 -16.34 -1.81 12.52
N SER A 22 -16.39 -2.22 13.78
CA SER A 22 -17.07 -1.46 14.84
C SER A 22 -16.04 -0.75 15.69
N TYR A 23 -16.27 0.52 16.01
CA TYR A 23 -15.50 1.29 16.96
C TYR A 23 -16.42 1.88 18.02
N LYS A 24 -16.17 1.56 19.30
CA LYS A 24 -17.01 1.95 20.45
C LYS A 24 -18.50 1.63 20.24
N GLY A 25 -18.80 0.47 19.65
CA GLY A 25 -20.16 -0.02 19.41
C GLY A 25 -20.87 0.62 18.21
N VAL A 26 -20.20 1.41 17.40
CA VAL A 26 -20.73 2.00 16.14
C VAL A 26 -20.01 1.38 14.96
N ASP A 27 -20.79 0.93 13.97
CA ASP A 27 -20.26 0.30 12.77
C ASP A 27 -19.87 1.34 11.71
N TYR A 28 -18.68 1.14 11.15
CA TYR A 28 -18.07 1.97 10.11
C TYR A 28 -17.59 1.09 8.95
N SER A 29 -17.42 1.74 7.79
CA SER A 29 -16.74 1.17 6.64
C SER A 29 -15.71 2.16 6.07
N THR A 30 -14.69 1.65 5.40
CA THR A 30 -13.72 2.46 4.66
C THR A 30 -13.27 1.72 3.40
N LYS A 31 -13.02 2.44 2.33
CA LYS A 31 -12.41 1.89 1.11
C LYS A 31 -10.89 1.68 1.23
N MET A 32 -10.27 2.17 2.31
CA MET A 32 -8.85 1.96 2.56
C MET A 32 -8.62 0.51 2.96
N VAL A 33 -7.77 -0.18 2.24
CA VAL A 33 -7.53 -1.62 2.35
C VAL A 33 -6.45 -1.94 3.39
N GLY A 34 -6.57 -3.09 4.05
CA GLY A 34 -5.62 -3.60 5.03
C GLY A 34 -6.03 -3.32 6.48
N ALA A 35 -5.69 -4.26 7.38
CA ALA A 35 -6.08 -4.21 8.79
C ALA A 35 -5.59 -2.95 9.51
N HIS A 36 -4.38 -2.47 9.19
CA HIS A 36 -3.80 -1.25 9.77
C HIS A 36 -4.65 0.00 9.48
N GLN A 37 -5.45 0.01 8.41
CA GLN A 37 -6.33 1.14 8.09
C GLN A 37 -7.55 1.22 9.03
N ILE A 38 -7.94 0.10 9.63
CA ILE A 38 -8.97 0.11 10.68
C ILE A 38 -8.45 0.87 11.91
N PHE A 39 -7.20 0.64 12.32
CA PHE A 39 -6.59 1.38 13.42
C PHE A 39 -6.43 2.87 13.09
N ASN A 40 -5.99 3.21 11.88
CA ASN A 40 -5.88 4.60 11.42
C ASN A 40 -7.24 5.31 11.44
N ALA A 41 -8.28 4.64 10.93
CA ALA A 41 -9.66 5.15 10.95
C ALA A 41 -10.17 5.36 12.37
N SER A 42 -9.95 4.38 13.27
CA SER A 42 -10.34 4.48 14.66
C SER A 42 -9.63 5.62 15.40
N LEU A 43 -8.35 5.85 15.11
CA LEU A 43 -7.60 6.99 15.64
C LEU A 43 -8.17 8.33 15.14
N ALA A 44 -8.53 8.40 13.86
CA ALA A 44 -9.17 9.60 13.30
C ALA A 44 -10.54 9.87 13.94
N LEU A 45 -11.36 8.81 14.15
CA LEU A 45 -12.64 8.91 14.84
C LEU A 45 -12.46 9.40 16.29
N GLU A 46 -11.46 8.91 17.02
CA GLU A 46 -11.15 9.38 18.37
C GLU A 46 -10.73 10.84 18.39
N ALA A 47 -9.89 11.26 17.44
CA ALA A 47 -9.48 12.66 17.30
C ALA A 47 -10.69 13.58 17.04
N LEU A 48 -11.57 13.20 16.10
CA LEU A 48 -12.80 13.94 15.81
C LEU A 48 -13.74 14.01 17.02
N SER A 49 -13.92 12.90 17.76
CA SER A 49 -14.71 12.85 18.97
C SER A 49 -14.19 13.82 20.04
N ASN A 50 -12.86 13.88 20.23
CA ASN A 50 -12.23 14.82 21.17
C ASN A 50 -12.40 16.28 20.74
N LEU A 51 -12.28 16.59 19.45
CA LEU A 51 -12.51 17.93 18.93
C LEU A 51 -13.97 18.38 19.10
N LYS A 52 -14.93 17.48 18.87
CA LYS A 52 -16.38 17.74 19.16
C LYS A 52 -16.62 18.00 20.63
N LYS A 53 -16.13 17.14 21.54
CA LYS A 53 -16.26 17.32 23.00
C LYS A 53 -15.71 18.65 23.50
N ARG A 54 -14.71 19.19 22.84
CA ARG A 54 -14.08 20.48 23.15
C ARG A 54 -14.74 21.66 22.44
N ASN A 55 -15.83 21.43 21.69
CA ASN A 55 -16.54 22.42 20.88
C ASN A 55 -15.61 23.16 19.87
N ILE A 56 -14.59 22.47 19.36
CA ILE A 56 -13.67 23.00 18.33
C ILE A 56 -14.28 22.79 16.94
N ILE A 57 -15.01 21.68 16.74
CA ILE A 57 -15.74 21.37 15.51
C ILE A 57 -17.18 21.03 15.85
N ASP A 58 -18.09 21.34 14.92
CA ASP A 58 -19.51 20.93 14.96
C ASP A 58 -19.82 20.18 13.66
N ILE A 59 -19.75 18.84 13.73
CA ILE A 59 -19.97 17.93 12.59
C ILE A 59 -20.90 16.80 13.06
N GLU A 60 -21.93 16.51 12.28
CA GLU A 60 -22.83 15.40 12.52
C GLU A 60 -22.12 14.04 12.38
N ASP A 61 -22.43 13.06 13.22
CA ASP A 61 -21.83 11.72 13.19
C ASP A 61 -22.14 10.99 11.88
N SER A 62 -23.29 11.25 11.26
CA SER A 62 -23.66 10.75 9.93
C SER A 62 -22.69 11.22 8.86
N VAL A 63 -22.27 12.48 8.90
CA VAL A 63 -21.30 13.07 7.96
C VAL A 63 -19.92 12.42 8.13
N ILE A 64 -19.49 12.22 9.37
CA ILE A 64 -18.22 11.53 9.67
C ILE A 64 -18.24 10.10 9.10
N LYS A 65 -19.33 9.37 9.34
CA LYS A 65 -19.51 8.00 8.85
C LYS A 65 -19.50 7.94 7.31
N GLU A 66 -20.22 8.85 6.67
CA GLU A 66 -20.25 8.94 5.20
C GLU A 66 -18.87 9.30 4.63
N ALA A 67 -18.18 10.29 5.20
CA ALA A 67 -16.85 10.69 4.77
C ALA A 67 -15.85 9.53 4.88
N LEU A 68 -15.88 8.80 5.99
CA LEU A 68 -15.00 7.65 6.19
C LEU A 68 -15.27 6.53 5.19
N SER A 69 -16.53 6.23 4.87
CA SER A 69 -16.90 5.21 3.89
C SER A 69 -16.45 5.54 2.46
N LYS A 70 -16.21 6.81 2.17
CA LYS A 70 -15.71 7.30 0.87
C LYS A 70 -14.20 7.55 0.87
N SER A 71 -13.54 7.46 2.02
CA SER A 71 -12.12 7.75 2.17
C SER A 71 -11.26 6.79 1.35
N VAL A 72 -10.41 7.36 0.51
CA VAL A 72 -9.40 6.65 -0.27
C VAL A 72 -8.07 7.35 -0.12
N TRP A 73 -6.98 6.61 -0.20
CA TRP A 73 -5.65 7.19 -0.23
C TRP A 73 -4.86 6.61 -1.41
N VAL A 74 -4.56 7.46 -2.35
CA VAL A 74 -3.82 7.11 -3.57
C VAL A 74 -2.49 6.43 -3.23
N GLY A 75 -2.21 5.31 -3.88
CA GLY A 75 -0.99 4.54 -3.66
C GLY A 75 -0.92 3.81 -2.31
N ARG A 76 -2.05 3.50 -1.69
CA ARG A 76 -2.13 2.64 -0.50
C ARG A 76 -3.05 1.47 -0.79
N LEU A 77 -2.47 0.32 -1.20
CA LEU A 77 -3.19 -0.85 -1.68
C LEU A 77 -4.27 -0.45 -2.70
N GLU A 78 -3.89 0.43 -3.62
CA GLU A 78 -4.78 0.98 -4.65
C GLU A 78 -4.82 0.08 -5.87
N TRP A 79 -5.97 -0.52 -6.15
CA TRP A 79 -6.21 -1.19 -7.42
C TRP A 79 -6.47 -0.15 -8.51
N ILE A 80 -5.48 0.07 -9.37
CA ILE A 80 -5.58 1.04 -10.47
C ILE A 80 -6.16 0.39 -11.74
N ARG A 81 -6.06 -0.91 -11.84
CA ARG A 81 -6.69 -1.82 -12.82
C ARG A 81 -7.05 -3.12 -12.10
N ASP A 82 -7.83 -3.98 -12.75
CA ASP A 82 -8.28 -5.26 -12.17
C ASP A 82 -7.11 -6.17 -11.75
N ASN A 83 -5.95 -6.02 -12.39
CA ASN A 83 -4.75 -6.81 -12.16
C ASN A 83 -3.49 -5.99 -11.84
N ILE A 84 -3.62 -4.68 -11.53
CA ILE A 84 -2.51 -3.82 -11.15
C ILE A 84 -2.78 -3.15 -9.81
N LEU A 85 -1.95 -3.46 -8.82
CA LEU A 85 -2.01 -2.96 -7.45
C LEU A 85 -0.83 -2.02 -7.18
N LEU A 86 -1.09 -0.85 -6.64
CA LEU A 86 -0.08 0.11 -6.20
C LEU A 86 -0.04 0.20 -4.68
N ASP A 87 1.15 0.12 -4.11
CA ASP A 87 1.34 0.36 -2.67
C ASP A 87 2.62 1.13 -2.39
N GLY A 88 2.52 2.24 -1.66
CA GLY A 88 3.62 3.12 -1.31
C GLY A 88 4.40 2.71 -0.06
N ALA A 89 4.43 1.44 0.32
CA ALA A 89 5.29 0.94 1.39
C ALA A 89 6.76 1.24 1.05
N HIS A 90 7.44 1.96 1.96
CA HIS A 90 8.80 2.47 1.74
C HIS A 90 9.67 2.41 3.01
N ASN A 91 9.23 1.67 4.00
CA ASN A 91 9.91 1.37 5.26
C ASN A 91 9.46 -0.02 5.76
N ASN A 92 10.13 -0.51 6.79
CA ASN A 92 9.90 -1.85 7.34
C ASN A 92 8.45 -2.07 7.79
N ASP A 93 7.85 -1.13 8.50
CA ASP A 93 6.46 -1.25 8.99
C ASP A 93 5.44 -1.30 7.85
N GLY A 94 5.68 -0.50 6.79
CA GLY A 94 4.87 -0.52 5.58
C GLY A 94 4.96 -1.87 4.85
N ILE A 95 6.17 -2.39 4.70
CA ILE A 95 6.40 -3.71 4.09
C ILE A 95 5.80 -4.84 4.94
N ASP A 96 5.90 -4.79 6.28
CA ASP A 96 5.25 -5.77 7.15
C ASP A 96 3.73 -5.81 6.93
N SER A 97 3.11 -4.63 6.85
CA SER A 97 1.67 -4.51 6.58
C SER A 97 1.30 -5.04 5.18
N LEU A 98 2.14 -4.77 4.18
CA LEU A 98 1.96 -5.23 2.81
C LEU A 98 2.10 -6.75 2.73
N VAL A 99 3.13 -7.34 3.35
CA VAL A 99 3.35 -8.80 3.39
C VAL A 99 2.16 -9.51 4.05
N VAL A 100 1.65 -9.00 5.17
CA VAL A 100 0.45 -9.55 5.83
C VAL A 100 -0.77 -9.51 4.90
N TYR A 101 -0.93 -8.44 4.11
CA TYR A 101 -2.00 -8.35 3.14
C TYR A 101 -1.84 -9.38 2.01
N LEU A 102 -0.66 -9.45 1.40
CA LEU A 102 -0.35 -10.36 0.29
C LEU A 102 -0.53 -11.83 0.69
N ASP A 103 -0.07 -12.21 1.88
CA ASP A 103 -0.21 -13.58 2.40
C ASP A 103 -1.69 -13.99 2.58
N LYS A 104 -2.53 -13.04 3.02
CA LYS A 104 -3.97 -13.28 3.15
C LYS A 104 -4.69 -13.42 1.81
N GLN A 105 -4.30 -12.63 0.80
CA GLN A 105 -4.95 -12.64 -0.52
C GLN A 105 -4.59 -13.91 -1.31
N LYS A 106 -3.39 -14.47 -1.13
CA LYS A 106 -2.90 -15.68 -1.81
C LYS A 106 -3.08 -15.61 -3.32
N PHE A 107 -2.59 -14.52 -3.91
CA PHE A 107 -2.65 -14.34 -5.36
C PHE A 107 -2.01 -15.53 -6.09
N PRO A 108 -2.66 -16.09 -7.13
CA PRO A 108 -2.16 -17.30 -7.79
C PRO A 108 -0.81 -17.07 -8.47
N LYS A 109 -0.60 -15.90 -9.04
CA LYS A 109 0.67 -15.47 -9.65
C LYS A 109 0.89 -13.99 -9.36
N LEU A 110 1.93 -13.68 -8.62
CA LEU A 110 2.27 -12.32 -8.24
C LEU A 110 3.59 -11.91 -8.91
N LYS A 111 3.58 -10.75 -9.57
CA LYS A 111 4.76 -10.05 -10.07
C LYS A 111 4.94 -8.79 -9.24
N ILE A 112 6.16 -8.52 -8.76
CA ILE A 112 6.45 -7.35 -7.94
C ILE A 112 7.48 -6.50 -8.67
N LEU A 113 7.11 -5.27 -9.05
CA LEU A 113 8.05 -4.24 -9.51
C LEU A 113 8.44 -3.36 -8.33
N LEU A 114 9.72 -3.33 -8.00
CA LEU A 114 10.28 -2.69 -6.82
C LEU A 114 11.18 -1.52 -7.18
N GLY A 115 10.99 -0.38 -6.52
CA GLY A 115 11.94 0.74 -6.54
C GLY A 115 12.07 1.33 -5.15
N ILE A 116 13.26 1.20 -4.53
CA ILE A 116 13.53 1.65 -3.17
C ILE A 116 14.71 2.62 -3.20
N LEU A 117 14.62 3.70 -2.43
CA LEU A 117 15.72 4.66 -2.27
C LEU A 117 16.83 4.09 -1.39
N GLU A 118 18.09 4.49 -1.67
CA GLU A 118 19.27 3.98 -0.98
C GLU A 118 19.33 4.34 0.52
N ASP A 119 18.66 5.43 0.92
CA ASP A 119 18.59 5.88 2.33
C ASP A 119 17.65 5.02 3.20
N LYS A 120 17.02 4.00 2.63
CA LYS A 120 16.11 3.08 3.32
C LYS A 120 16.81 1.78 3.70
N ASP A 121 16.27 1.08 4.67
CA ASP A 121 16.69 -0.28 5.02
C ASP A 121 16.14 -1.29 4.01
N TYR A 122 16.54 -1.12 2.74
CA TYR A 122 16.02 -1.91 1.62
C TYR A 122 16.37 -3.41 1.74
N LYS A 123 17.43 -3.76 2.46
CA LYS A 123 17.82 -5.18 2.65
C LYS A 123 16.79 -5.93 3.48
N ASP A 124 16.39 -5.36 4.62
CA ASP A 124 15.36 -5.96 5.47
C ASP A 124 14.00 -5.97 4.76
N MET A 125 13.66 -4.89 4.05
CA MET A 125 12.44 -4.83 3.25
C MET A 125 12.38 -5.93 2.18
N ILE A 126 13.49 -6.21 1.48
CA ILE A 126 13.58 -7.28 0.48
C ILE A 126 13.43 -8.66 1.12
N GLU A 127 14.13 -8.92 2.23
CA GLU A 127 14.03 -10.21 2.92
C GLU A 127 12.59 -10.53 3.35
N LYS A 128 11.86 -9.51 3.81
CA LYS A 128 10.43 -9.65 4.13
C LYS A 128 9.59 -9.94 2.88
N LEU A 129 9.79 -9.22 1.78
CA LEU A 129 9.05 -9.44 0.53
C LEU A 129 9.34 -10.82 -0.08
N LYS A 130 10.55 -11.34 0.05
CA LYS A 130 10.93 -12.68 -0.44
C LYS A 130 10.18 -13.83 0.26
N THR A 131 9.53 -13.57 1.39
CA THR A 131 8.65 -14.57 2.04
C THR A 131 7.38 -14.85 1.24
N ILE A 132 7.02 -13.95 0.32
CA ILE A 132 5.85 -14.08 -0.55
C ILE A 132 6.30 -14.72 -1.88
N PRO A 133 5.64 -15.80 -2.36
CA PRO A 133 5.90 -16.36 -3.67
C PRO A 133 5.58 -15.35 -4.78
N ALA A 134 6.61 -14.79 -5.43
CA ALA A 134 6.46 -13.80 -6.48
C ALA A 134 7.64 -13.82 -7.46
N GLU A 135 7.41 -13.29 -8.66
CA GLU A 135 8.45 -12.89 -9.61
C GLU A 135 8.88 -11.45 -9.32
N PHE A 136 10.17 -11.21 -9.17
CA PHE A 136 10.68 -9.89 -8.80
C PHE A 136 11.29 -9.15 -9.98
N SER A 137 10.99 -7.88 -10.06
CA SER A 137 11.62 -6.91 -10.96
C SER A 137 12.01 -5.69 -10.16
N ALA A 138 13.11 -5.05 -10.53
CA ALA A 138 13.62 -3.85 -9.87
C ALA A 138 13.86 -2.71 -10.86
N THR A 139 13.54 -1.48 -10.45
CA THR A 139 13.74 -0.28 -11.25
C THR A 139 14.28 0.87 -10.39
N LYS A 140 14.82 1.90 -11.04
CA LYS A 140 15.20 3.15 -10.38
C LYS A 140 13.95 3.91 -9.92
N VAL A 141 14.06 4.57 -8.77
CA VAL A 141 13.07 5.55 -8.33
C VAL A 141 13.26 6.85 -9.12
N PRO A 142 12.22 7.42 -9.74
CA PRO A 142 12.32 8.63 -10.56
C PRO A 142 12.43 9.90 -9.70
N ILE A 143 13.61 10.13 -9.14
CA ILE A 143 13.92 11.31 -8.34
C ILE A 143 15.36 11.75 -8.58
N GLU A 144 15.55 13.03 -8.89
CA GLU A 144 16.86 13.59 -9.20
C GLU A 144 17.73 13.87 -7.97
N ILE A 145 17.10 14.10 -6.81
CA ILE A 145 17.76 14.60 -5.59
C ILE A 145 18.41 13.49 -4.75
N LYS A 146 18.01 12.24 -4.95
CA LYS A 146 18.50 11.09 -4.18
C LYS A 146 19.01 10.01 -5.12
N GLU A 147 20.14 9.42 -4.78
CA GLU A 147 20.66 8.28 -5.52
C GLU A 147 19.73 7.07 -5.35
N SER A 148 19.42 6.45 -6.47
CA SER A 148 18.75 5.15 -6.54
C SER A 148 19.78 4.17 -7.09
N ASN A 149 20.46 3.43 -6.20
CA ASN A 149 21.45 2.44 -6.63
C ASN A 149 20.76 1.11 -6.94
N LEU A 150 20.29 1.01 -8.18
CA LEU A 150 19.61 -0.18 -8.69
C LEU A 150 20.48 -1.45 -8.59
N ASP A 151 21.81 -1.33 -8.78
CA ASP A 151 22.72 -2.48 -8.69
C ASP A 151 22.81 -3.02 -7.25
N ASN A 152 22.85 -2.14 -6.25
CA ASN A 152 22.83 -2.55 -4.86
C ASN A 152 21.47 -3.16 -4.47
N LEU A 153 20.37 -2.60 -4.97
CA LEU A 153 19.05 -3.15 -4.77
C LEU A 153 18.95 -4.59 -5.32
N VAL A 154 19.36 -4.80 -6.57
CA VAL A 154 19.37 -6.14 -7.21
C VAL A 154 20.29 -7.11 -6.47
N LYS A 155 21.49 -6.70 -6.08
CA LYS A 155 22.43 -7.54 -5.31
C LYS A 155 21.85 -8.02 -3.96
N SER A 156 20.96 -7.23 -3.37
CA SER A 156 20.36 -7.58 -2.07
C SER A 156 19.36 -8.73 -2.14
N PHE A 157 18.93 -9.13 -3.33
CA PHE A 157 18.10 -10.32 -3.51
C PHE A 157 18.87 -11.64 -3.38
N GLY A 158 20.23 -11.59 -3.40
CA GLY A 158 21.08 -12.78 -3.31
C GLY A 158 20.84 -13.72 -4.51
N ASP A 159 20.50 -14.97 -4.23
CA ASP A 159 20.25 -15.99 -5.26
C ASP A 159 18.85 -15.91 -5.89
N THR A 160 17.98 -15.04 -5.41
CA THR A 160 16.64 -14.84 -5.99
C THR A 160 16.75 -14.10 -7.32
N HIS A 161 16.19 -14.68 -8.37
CA HIS A 161 16.18 -14.04 -9.69
C HIS A 161 15.38 -12.74 -9.67
N VAL A 162 15.97 -11.66 -10.23
CA VAL A 162 15.36 -10.34 -10.35
C VAL A 162 15.61 -9.77 -11.73
N THR A 163 14.54 -9.40 -12.43
CA THR A 163 14.65 -8.68 -13.70
C THR A 163 14.96 -7.20 -13.43
N LYS A 164 16.04 -6.70 -14.01
CA LYS A 164 16.50 -5.31 -13.84
C LYS A 164 16.00 -4.43 -14.98
N TYR A 165 15.37 -3.30 -14.65
CA TYR A 165 14.96 -2.26 -15.59
C TYR A 165 15.63 -0.93 -15.26
N ASP A 166 16.18 -0.24 -16.24
CA ASP A 166 16.90 1.04 -16.04
C ASP A 166 15.99 2.16 -15.55
N ASN A 167 14.72 2.14 -15.96
CA ASN A 167 13.68 3.06 -15.51
C ASN A 167 12.31 2.36 -15.47
N TYR A 168 11.34 3.00 -14.83
CA TYR A 168 9.99 2.43 -14.65
C TYR A 168 9.20 2.40 -15.96
N GLU A 169 9.42 3.33 -16.89
CA GLU A 169 8.75 3.36 -18.19
C GLU A 169 9.07 2.11 -19.00
N VAL A 170 10.35 1.71 -19.03
CA VAL A 170 10.78 0.46 -19.70
C VAL A 170 10.14 -0.74 -19.01
N ALA A 171 10.10 -0.76 -17.68
CA ALA A 171 9.47 -1.83 -16.93
C ALA A 171 7.97 -1.95 -17.24
N LEU A 172 7.23 -0.84 -17.23
CA LEU A 172 5.79 -0.84 -17.53
C LEU A 172 5.50 -1.27 -18.97
N ASN A 173 6.27 -0.77 -19.95
CA ASN A 173 6.14 -1.12 -21.37
C ASN A 173 6.43 -2.60 -21.65
N ASP A 174 7.26 -3.24 -20.83
CA ASP A 174 7.53 -4.68 -20.94
C ASP A 174 6.51 -5.52 -20.17
N ILE A 175 6.22 -5.18 -18.92
CA ILE A 175 5.41 -6.02 -18.03
C ILE A 175 3.91 -5.94 -18.38
N ILE A 176 3.34 -4.74 -18.52
CA ILE A 176 1.88 -4.58 -18.62
C ILE A 176 1.29 -5.24 -19.88
N PRO A 177 1.87 -5.08 -21.09
CA PRO A 177 1.31 -5.72 -22.28
C PRO A 177 1.41 -7.25 -22.26
N ASN A 178 2.33 -7.81 -21.44
CA ASN A 178 2.57 -9.25 -21.31
C ASN A 178 1.89 -9.85 -20.07
N LEU A 179 1.18 -9.05 -19.27
CA LEU A 179 0.48 -9.50 -18.07
C LEU A 179 -0.73 -10.35 -18.44
N LYS A 180 -0.80 -11.55 -17.89
CA LYS A 180 -1.92 -12.49 -18.14
C LYS A 180 -3.07 -12.20 -17.18
N ASP A 181 -4.26 -12.69 -17.52
CA ASP A 181 -5.48 -12.47 -16.73
C ASP A 181 -5.39 -13.02 -15.29
N ASP A 182 -4.58 -14.07 -15.07
CA ASP A 182 -4.37 -14.69 -13.76
C ASP A 182 -3.13 -14.15 -13.01
N GLU A 183 -2.47 -13.14 -13.56
CA GLU A 183 -1.29 -12.50 -12.96
C GLU A 183 -1.64 -11.13 -12.36
N ILE A 184 -1.12 -10.87 -11.17
CA ILE A 184 -1.24 -9.57 -10.50
C ILE A 184 0.11 -8.88 -10.51
N LEU A 185 0.15 -7.64 -10.98
CA LEU A 185 1.31 -6.76 -10.87
C LEU A 185 1.16 -5.86 -9.64
N LEU A 186 2.03 -6.06 -8.66
CA LEU A 186 2.21 -5.13 -7.55
C LEU A 186 3.39 -4.20 -7.87
N ILE A 187 3.21 -2.89 -7.70
CA ILE A 187 4.28 -1.90 -7.79
C ILE A 187 4.43 -1.24 -6.41
N THR A 188 5.66 -1.25 -5.84
CA THR A 188 5.89 -0.80 -4.47
C THR A 188 7.32 -0.31 -4.21
N GLY A 189 7.61 0.13 -2.98
CA GLY A 189 8.94 0.48 -2.47
C GLY A 189 9.22 1.97 -2.36
N SER A 190 8.46 2.83 -3.05
CA SER A 190 8.64 4.29 -2.97
C SER A 190 7.38 5.05 -3.38
N LEU A 191 7.02 6.08 -2.61
CA LEU A 191 5.93 6.99 -2.99
C LEU A 191 6.24 7.75 -4.29
N TYR A 192 7.50 8.06 -4.57
CA TYR A 192 7.90 8.72 -5.83
C TYR A 192 7.68 7.80 -7.03
N LEU A 193 8.04 6.50 -6.90
CA LEU A 193 7.76 5.51 -7.93
C LEU A 193 6.25 5.39 -8.14
N ILE A 194 5.46 5.23 -7.08
CA ILE A 194 4.01 5.10 -7.16
C ILE A 194 3.37 6.31 -7.84
N SER A 195 3.80 7.52 -7.50
CA SER A 195 3.28 8.74 -8.12
C SER A 195 3.53 8.77 -9.62
N ALA A 196 4.74 8.41 -10.07
CA ALA A 196 5.12 8.40 -11.47
C ALA A 196 4.38 7.31 -12.26
N VAL A 197 4.41 6.07 -11.79
CA VAL A 197 3.77 4.94 -12.49
C VAL A 197 2.25 5.10 -12.55
N ARG A 198 1.64 5.68 -11.51
CA ARG A 198 0.20 5.93 -11.49
C ARG A 198 -0.24 6.84 -12.63
N GLY A 199 0.46 7.97 -12.82
CA GLY A 199 0.20 8.88 -13.95
C GLY A 199 0.31 8.16 -15.28
N GLU A 200 1.42 7.46 -15.50
CA GLU A 200 1.71 6.72 -16.72
C GLU A 200 0.64 5.65 -17.04
N ILE A 201 0.24 4.87 -16.02
CA ILE A 201 -0.78 3.81 -16.20
C ILE A 201 -2.15 4.38 -16.54
N LEU A 202 -2.54 5.51 -15.94
CA LEU A 202 -3.83 6.14 -16.23
C LEU A 202 -3.89 6.77 -17.63
N GLU A 203 -2.74 7.23 -18.14
CA GLU A 203 -2.67 7.90 -19.45
C GLU A 203 -2.53 6.92 -20.62
N LYS A 204 -1.81 5.79 -20.44
CA LYS A 204 -1.41 4.93 -21.57
C LYS A 204 -2.08 3.55 -21.60
N TYR A 205 -2.52 3.05 -20.47
CA TYR A 205 -3.07 1.70 -20.31
C TYR A 205 -4.49 1.73 -19.74
#